data_222b986df74b85ba0813fc4d4d663af6
#
_entry.id   222b986df74b85ba0813fc4d4d663af6
#
_cell.length_a   1.000
_cell.length_b   1.000
_cell.length_c   1.000
_cell.angle_alpha   90.00
_cell.angle_beta   90.00
_cell.angle_gamma   90.00
#
_symmetry.space_group_name_H-M   'P 1'
#
loop_
_entity.id
_entity.type
_entity.pdbx_description
1 polymer ?
#
loop_
_entity_poly.entity_id
_entity_poly.type
_entity_poly.pdbx_seq_one_letter_code
_entity_poly.pdbx_strand_id
1 'polypeptide(L)'
;MTKRNAPVVVGIGELLWDMLPGGKRAGGAPVNFVYHAAQNGAEGYAVSAVGNDGFGREIIAELDKKNILHIVERSDYPTGYVDVTLENGIPSYTIVENVAWDHIPFTVRAQNVLRRADAVCFGTLALRHKESRQNILKLIEESNPAALKFFDINLRRGYYSRELVEDLLQKSSVFKINDEEILTVRSLFGLDGNDEEVCRLLLKKYNLRYLIFTAGEKYSIIYTANETSYLETPQVKVADTVGAGDAFSGTFICGILKGKSLREAHQNAAYVAAYVCTQHGAWPDYPPELKTKIS
;
A
#
# COMPACT_ATOMS: atom_id res chain seq x y z
N MET A 1 3.49 -28.71 -10.35
CA MET A 1 3.83 -27.27 -10.18
C MET A 1 4.91 -27.18 -9.12
N THR A 2 6.13 -26.83 -9.48
CA THR A 2 7.22 -26.57 -8.54
C THR A 2 6.82 -25.38 -7.66
N LYS A 3 6.72 -25.58 -6.33
CA LYS A 3 6.51 -24.48 -5.37
C LYS A 3 7.62 -23.45 -5.58
N ARG A 4 7.29 -22.21 -5.96
CA ARG A 4 8.26 -21.12 -5.94
C ARG A 4 8.72 -20.93 -4.50
N ASN A 5 10.01 -20.67 -4.31
CA ASN A 5 10.57 -20.45 -2.97
C ASN A 5 10.13 -19.11 -2.36
N ALA A 6 9.69 -18.13 -3.16
CA ALA A 6 9.24 -16.82 -2.71
C ALA A 6 7.90 -16.43 -3.36
N PRO A 7 6.96 -15.83 -2.62
CA PRO A 7 5.73 -15.30 -3.18
C PRO A 7 6.01 -14.08 -4.07
N VAL A 8 5.24 -13.91 -5.13
CA VAL A 8 5.28 -12.73 -6.01
C VAL A 8 4.25 -11.71 -5.54
N VAL A 9 4.70 -10.52 -5.19
CA VAL A 9 3.87 -9.43 -4.69
C VAL A 9 4.01 -8.21 -5.59
N VAL A 10 2.89 -7.64 -6.02
CA VAL A 10 2.88 -6.49 -6.93
C VAL A 10 2.18 -5.31 -6.26
N GLY A 11 2.78 -4.13 -6.32
CA GLY A 11 2.14 -2.87 -5.95
C GLY A 11 1.94 -2.01 -7.19
N ILE A 12 0.72 -1.56 -7.45
CA ILE A 12 0.38 -0.73 -8.61
C ILE A 12 -0.11 0.63 -8.13
N GLY A 13 0.54 1.69 -8.58
CA GLY A 13 0.06 3.04 -8.28
C GLY A 13 1.15 4.09 -8.30
N GLU A 14 0.97 5.09 -7.43
CA GLU A 14 1.85 6.24 -7.36
C GLU A 14 3.28 5.88 -6.96
N LEU A 15 4.22 6.50 -7.65
CA LEU A 15 5.64 6.57 -7.32
C LEU A 15 6.04 8.04 -7.42
N LEU A 16 6.53 8.60 -6.32
CA LEU A 16 6.70 10.04 -6.19
C LEU A 16 7.85 10.42 -5.24
N TRP A 17 8.20 11.70 -5.27
CA TRP A 17 9.07 12.31 -4.28
C TRP A 17 8.27 13.09 -3.24
N ASP A 18 8.50 12.83 -1.97
CA ASP A 18 8.10 13.72 -0.88
C ASP A 18 9.16 14.81 -0.72
N MET A 19 8.80 16.06 -1.03
CA MET A 19 9.69 17.22 -0.96
C MET A 19 9.69 17.79 0.44
N LEU A 20 10.61 17.34 1.29
CA LEU A 20 10.71 17.74 2.69
C LEU A 20 11.76 18.85 2.89
N PRO A 21 11.68 19.65 3.96
CA PRO A 21 12.70 20.70 4.26
C PRO A 21 14.14 20.16 4.38
N GLY A 22 14.30 18.88 4.77
CA GLY A 22 15.58 18.19 4.89
C GLY A 22 16.05 17.43 3.65
N GLY A 23 15.38 17.61 2.51
CA GLY A 23 15.64 16.89 1.25
C GLY A 23 14.46 16.03 0.80
N LYS A 24 14.54 15.54 -0.43
CA LYS A 24 13.48 14.68 -0.98
C LYS A 24 13.63 13.21 -0.58
N ARG A 25 12.51 12.52 -0.46
CA ARG A 25 12.45 11.07 -0.21
C ARG A 25 11.55 10.40 -1.22
N ALA A 26 11.99 9.25 -1.73
CA ALA A 26 11.15 8.43 -2.59
C ALA A 26 10.05 7.75 -1.77
N GLY A 27 8.84 7.67 -2.34
CA GLY A 27 7.67 7.10 -1.69
C GLY A 27 6.57 6.76 -2.70
N GLY A 28 5.41 6.50 -2.15
CA GLY A 28 4.21 6.02 -2.83
C GLY A 28 3.71 4.76 -2.16
N ALA A 29 2.46 4.76 -1.66
CA ALA A 29 1.97 3.67 -0.82
C ALA A 29 2.11 2.27 -1.45
N PRO A 30 1.79 2.03 -2.75
CA PRO A 30 1.98 0.72 -3.37
C PRO A 30 3.44 0.29 -3.45
N VAL A 31 4.37 1.23 -3.62
CA VAL A 31 5.80 0.94 -3.69
C VAL A 31 6.37 0.68 -2.30
N ASN A 32 5.94 1.44 -1.29
CA ASN A 32 6.28 1.19 0.11
C ASN A 32 5.85 -0.21 0.54
N PHE A 33 4.61 -0.60 0.21
CA PHE A 33 4.09 -1.96 0.44
C PHE A 33 5.01 -3.04 -0.18
N VAL A 34 5.42 -2.86 -1.44
CA VAL A 34 6.32 -3.78 -2.15
C VAL A 34 7.68 -3.86 -1.48
N TYR A 35 8.26 -2.72 -1.09
CA TYR A 35 9.53 -2.70 -0.38
C TYR A 35 9.49 -3.57 0.88
N HIS A 36 8.46 -3.40 1.69
CA HIS A 36 8.30 -4.16 2.92
C HIS A 36 8.01 -5.65 2.68
N ALA A 37 7.24 -5.98 1.64
CA ALA A 37 7.05 -7.38 1.24
C ALA A 37 8.39 -8.02 0.80
N ALA A 38 9.24 -7.29 0.05
CA ALA A 38 10.56 -7.75 -0.36
C ALA A 38 11.50 -7.95 0.84
N GLN A 39 11.51 -7.03 1.83
CA GLN A 39 12.26 -7.20 3.08
C GLN A 39 11.82 -8.45 3.86
N ASN A 40 10.57 -8.88 3.69
CA ASN A 40 10.01 -10.13 4.20
C ASN A 40 10.23 -11.34 3.26
N GLY A 41 11.06 -11.20 2.23
CA GLY A 41 11.47 -12.30 1.34
C GLY A 41 10.47 -12.63 0.22
N ALA A 42 9.61 -11.69 -0.18
CA ALA A 42 8.83 -11.79 -1.40
C ALA A 42 9.64 -11.32 -2.62
N GLU A 43 9.27 -11.79 -3.81
CA GLU A 43 9.65 -11.19 -5.10
C GLU A 43 8.70 -10.01 -5.36
N GLY A 44 9.10 -8.80 -4.94
CA GLY A 44 8.24 -7.61 -4.93
C GLY A 44 8.43 -6.74 -6.18
N TYR A 45 7.35 -6.45 -6.91
CA TYR A 45 7.35 -5.60 -8.11
C TYR A 45 6.53 -4.33 -7.92
N ALA A 46 7.16 -3.17 -8.14
CA ALA A 46 6.46 -1.90 -8.29
C ALA A 46 6.03 -1.68 -9.75
N VAL A 47 4.75 -1.39 -9.99
CA VAL A 47 4.20 -1.03 -11.30
C VAL A 47 3.73 0.41 -11.24
N SER A 48 4.37 1.30 -12.02
CA SER A 48 4.10 2.73 -12.01
C SER A 48 4.57 3.41 -13.30
N ALA A 49 4.58 4.75 -13.33
CA ALA A 49 5.22 5.55 -14.35
C ALA A 49 5.95 6.76 -13.74
N VAL A 50 7.03 7.19 -14.38
CA VAL A 50 7.81 8.38 -14.02
C VAL A 50 8.12 9.20 -15.28
N GLY A 51 8.42 10.47 -15.09
CA GLY A 51 8.79 11.36 -16.19
C GLY A 51 10.14 10.99 -16.80
N ASN A 52 10.31 11.40 -18.05
CA ASN A 52 11.61 11.35 -18.72
C ASN A 52 12.51 12.53 -18.29
N ASP A 53 12.60 12.77 -16.98
CA ASP A 53 13.25 13.90 -16.33
C ASP A 53 14.32 13.47 -15.31
N GLY A 54 14.92 14.45 -14.62
CA GLY A 54 15.92 14.21 -13.57
C GLY A 54 15.36 13.42 -12.40
N PHE A 55 14.17 13.81 -11.92
CA PHE A 55 13.50 13.15 -10.80
C PHE A 55 13.16 11.69 -11.10
N GLY A 56 12.73 11.41 -12.35
CA GLY A 56 12.44 10.05 -12.79
C GLY A 56 13.70 9.18 -12.86
N ARG A 57 14.85 9.73 -13.29
CA ARG A 57 16.11 8.97 -13.25
C ARG A 57 16.55 8.65 -11.82
N GLU A 58 16.47 9.63 -10.94
CA GLU A 58 16.89 9.49 -9.56
C GLU A 58 15.99 8.53 -8.77
N ILE A 59 14.67 8.55 -8.97
CA ILE A 59 13.77 7.67 -8.23
C ILE A 59 13.94 6.20 -8.68
N ILE A 60 14.23 5.96 -9.96
CA ILE A 60 14.60 4.62 -10.45
C ILE A 60 15.88 4.14 -9.80
N ALA A 61 16.90 5.01 -9.70
CA ALA A 61 18.16 4.65 -9.03
C ALA A 61 17.95 4.32 -7.53
N GLU A 62 17.00 4.97 -6.85
CA GLU A 62 16.64 4.60 -5.47
C GLU A 62 15.92 3.24 -5.41
N LEU A 63 15.04 2.90 -6.37
CA LEU A 63 14.45 1.57 -6.45
C LEU A 63 15.52 0.48 -6.62
N ASP A 64 16.47 0.71 -7.55
CA ASP A 64 17.58 -0.22 -7.81
C ASP A 64 18.47 -0.40 -6.59
N LYS A 65 18.83 0.69 -5.91
CA LYS A 65 19.63 0.68 -4.68
C LYS A 65 18.97 -0.10 -3.56
N LYS A 66 17.63 -0.06 -3.48
CA LYS A 66 16.82 -0.78 -2.49
C LYS A 66 16.42 -2.19 -2.95
N ASN A 67 16.91 -2.63 -4.12
CA ASN A 67 16.57 -3.92 -4.73
C ASN A 67 15.06 -4.14 -4.90
N ILE A 68 14.31 -3.08 -5.19
CA ILE A 68 12.89 -3.16 -5.51
C ILE A 68 12.77 -3.48 -7.00
N LEU A 69 12.26 -4.65 -7.34
CA LEU A 69 11.97 -4.98 -8.74
C LEU A 69 10.87 -4.06 -9.25
N HIS A 70 10.96 -3.60 -10.50
CA HIS A 70 10.02 -2.62 -10.99
C HIS A 70 9.71 -2.75 -12.48
N ILE A 71 8.49 -2.37 -12.83
CA ILE A 71 8.00 -2.12 -14.18
C ILE A 71 7.48 -0.69 -14.15
N VAL A 72 8.40 0.25 -14.25
CA VAL A 72 8.12 1.68 -14.24
C VAL A 72 8.37 2.21 -15.62
N GLU A 73 7.30 2.64 -16.29
CA GLU A 73 7.37 3.17 -17.65
C GLU A 73 7.76 4.64 -17.65
N ARG A 74 8.43 5.08 -18.73
CA ARG A 74 8.76 6.47 -18.95
C ARG A 74 7.60 7.20 -19.63
N SER A 75 7.31 8.41 -19.17
CA SER A 75 6.21 9.24 -19.65
C SER A 75 6.73 10.63 -20.06
N ASP A 76 6.01 11.29 -20.95
CA ASP A 76 6.23 12.71 -21.28
C ASP A 76 5.70 13.66 -20.19
N TYR A 77 4.88 13.15 -19.26
CA TYR A 77 4.46 13.87 -18.07
C TYR A 77 5.58 13.89 -17.02
N PRO A 78 5.67 14.97 -16.20
CA PRO A 78 6.72 15.07 -15.18
C PRO A 78 6.59 13.98 -14.12
N THR A 79 7.73 13.63 -13.51
CA THR A 79 7.73 12.73 -12.33
C THR A 79 6.92 13.35 -11.20
N GLY A 80 6.06 12.55 -10.57
CA GLY A 80 5.21 12.99 -9.48
C GLY A 80 5.98 13.38 -8.22
N TYR A 81 5.46 14.38 -7.51
CA TYR A 81 5.97 14.76 -6.20
C TYR A 81 4.86 15.35 -5.33
N VAL A 82 5.09 15.32 -4.03
CA VAL A 82 4.30 16.02 -3.03
C VAL A 82 5.11 17.23 -2.58
N ASP A 83 4.55 18.41 -2.79
CA ASP A 83 5.13 19.65 -2.29
C ASP A 83 4.71 19.91 -0.85
N VAL A 84 5.67 20.29 -0.01
CA VAL A 84 5.43 20.58 1.40
C VAL A 84 5.71 22.06 1.64
N THR A 85 4.64 22.84 1.75
CA THR A 85 4.73 24.26 2.10
C THR A 85 4.43 24.48 3.58
N LEU A 86 5.12 25.42 4.21
CA LEU A 86 4.86 25.84 5.58
C LEU A 86 3.99 27.08 5.58
N GLU A 87 2.72 26.93 5.96
CA GLU A 87 1.82 28.05 6.17
C GLU A 87 1.73 28.33 7.69
N ASN A 88 2.29 29.46 8.12
CA ASN A 88 2.37 29.82 9.55
C ASN A 88 3.00 28.74 10.46
N GLY A 89 4.00 28.01 9.94
CA GLY A 89 4.66 26.92 10.65
C GLY A 89 3.91 25.58 10.62
N ILE A 90 2.74 25.52 9.98
CA ILE A 90 1.96 24.30 9.80
C ILE A 90 2.27 23.73 8.40
N PRO A 91 2.73 22.48 8.28
CA PRO A 91 2.98 21.88 6.96
C PRO A 91 1.67 21.65 6.21
N SER A 92 1.61 22.13 4.98
CA SER A 92 0.57 21.86 3.99
C SER A 92 1.15 20.98 2.88
N TYR A 93 0.45 19.89 2.55
CA TYR A 93 0.89 18.90 1.57
C TYR A 93 0.06 19.04 0.29
N THR A 94 0.72 19.33 -0.82
CA THR A 94 0.08 19.42 -2.14
C THR A 94 0.57 18.30 -3.03
N ILE A 95 -0.29 17.35 -3.35
CA ILE A 95 0.00 16.28 -4.32
C ILE A 95 -0.18 16.88 -5.70
N VAL A 96 0.92 17.01 -6.46
CA VAL A 96 0.91 17.58 -7.80
C VAL A 96 0.08 16.69 -8.74
N GLU A 97 -0.74 17.32 -9.57
CA GLU A 97 -1.59 16.66 -10.54
C GLU A 97 -0.95 16.66 -11.94
N ASN A 98 -1.49 15.83 -12.83
CA ASN A 98 -1.04 15.70 -14.21
C ASN A 98 0.44 15.29 -14.31
N VAL A 99 0.81 14.30 -13.54
CA VAL A 99 2.16 13.73 -13.45
C VAL A 99 2.17 12.30 -14.01
N ALA A 100 3.36 11.74 -14.19
CA ALA A 100 3.55 10.47 -14.90
C ALA A 100 2.69 9.31 -14.36
N TRP A 101 2.54 9.16 -13.03
CA TRP A 101 1.72 8.09 -12.46
C TRP A 101 0.19 8.32 -12.60
N ASP A 102 -0.25 9.50 -13.05
CA ASP A 102 -1.63 9.71 -13.50
C ASP A 102 -1.88 9.06 -14.89
N HIS A 103 -0.83 8.59 -15.56
CA HIS A 103 -0.80 8.02 -16.90
C HIS A 103 -0.08 6.66 -16.93
N ILE A 104 -0.27 5.81 -15.91
CA ILE A 104 0.30 4.47 -15.88
C ILE A 104 -0.26 3.66 -17.04
N PRO A 105 0.59 3.18 -17.99
CA PRO A 105 0.10 2.46 -19.15
C PRO A 105 -0.19 1.00 -18.84
N PHE A 106 -1.12 0.42 -19.60
CA PHE A 106 -1.27 -1.03 -19.66
C PHE A 106 -0.18 -1.62 -20.57
N THR A 107 0.75 -2.37 -20.01
CA THR A 107 1.83 -3.00 -20.76
C THR A 107 1.84 -4.51 -20.62
N VAL A 108 2.34 -5.23 -21.64
CA VAL A 108 2.51 -6.69 -21.60
C VAL A 108 3.47 -7.11 -20.46
N ARG A 109 4.47 -6.27 -20.14
CA ARG A 109 5.40 -6.53 -19.03
C ARG A 109 4.66 -6.52 -17.68
N ALA A 110 3.86 -5.52 -17.43
CA ALA A 110 3.03 -5.42 -16.23
C ALA A 110 2.03 -6.58 -16.16
N GLN A 111 1.29 -6.84 -17.24
CA GLN A 111 0.34 -7.95 -17.34
C GLN A 111 0.99 -9.30 -17.00
N ASN A 112 2.17 -9.59 -17.55
CA ASN A 112 2.87 -10.87 -17.33
C ASN A 112 3.26 -11.06 -15.85
N VAL A 113 3.65 -9.98 -15.14
CA VAL A 113 3.95 -10.07 -13.72
C VAL A 113 2.69 -10.26 -12.90
N LEU A 114 1.62 -9.52 -13.22
CA LEU A 114 0.35 -9.66 -12.51
C LEU A 114 -0.31 -11.04 -12.69
N ARG A 115 -0.17 -11.67 -13.84
CA ARG A 115 -0.66 -13.04 -14.08
C ARG A 115 0.02 -14.10 -13.22
N ARG A 116 1.19 -13.84 -12.69
CA ARG A 116 1.92 -14.73 -11.78
C ARG A 116 1.94 -14.25 -10.33
N ALA A 117 1.32 -13.10 -10.04
CA ALA A 117 1.29 -12.54 -8.69
C ALA A 117 0.48 -13.40 -7.73
N ASP A 118 0.97 -13.50 -6.49
CA ASP A 118 0.27 -14.11 -5.36
C ASP A 118 -0.49 -13.05 -4.55
N ALA A 119 -0.06 -11.76 -4.63
CA ALA A 119 -0.81 -10.61 -4.13
C ALA A 119 -0.61 -9.38 -5.03
N VAL A 120 -1.66 -8.55 -5.12
CA VAL A 120 -1.66 -7.27 -5.84
C VAL A 120 -2.20 -6.18 -4.94
N CYS A 121 -1.38 -5.16 -4.63
CA CYS A 121 -1.77 -4.01 -3.81
C CYS A 121 -2.08 -2.79 -4.68
N PHE A 122 -3.15 -2.08 -4.35
CA PHE A 122 -3.58 -0.84 -4.98
C PHE A 122 -4.35 0.05 -4.01
N GLY A 123 -4.42 1.35 -4.31
CA GLY A 123 -5.15 2.34 -3.53
C GLY A 123 -6.04 3.22 -4.41
N THR A 124 -6.63 4.28 -3.84
CA THR A 124 -7.51 5.21 -4.55
C THR A 124 -6.73 6.26 -5.34
N LEU A 125 -5.58 6.71 -4.84
CA LEU A 125 -4.89 7.90 -5.33
C LEU A 125 -4.47 7.78 -6.81
N ALA A 126 -3.85 6.68 -7.21
CA ALA A 126 -3.42 6.45 -8.59
C ALA A 126 -4.58 6.25 -9.58
N LEU A 127 -5.81 6.14 -9.09
CA LEU A 127 -7.03 6.04 -9.89
C LEU A 127 -7.76 7.38 -10.04
N ARG A 128 -7.17 8.48 -9.59
CA ARG A 128 -7.76 9.82 -9.73
C ARG A 128 -7.90 10.26 -11.18
N HIS A 129 -6.96 9.92 -12.03
CA HIS A 129 -6.99 10.23 -13.46
C HIS A 129 -7.60 9.08 -14.26
N LYS A 130 -8.43 9.42 -15.27
CA LYS A 130 -9.22 8.45 -16.05
C LYS A 130 -8.36 7.37 -16.73
N GLU A 131 -7.24 7.78 -17.34
CA GLU A 131 -6.35 6.88 -18.09
C GLU A 131 -5.72 5.84 -17.16
N SER A 132 -5.05 6.29 -16.10
CA SER A 132 -4.45 5.39 -15.10
C SER A 132 -5.50 4.47 -14.48
N ARG A 133 -6.70 5.02 -14.15
CA ARG A 133 -7.82 4.23 -13.62
C ARG A 133 -8.19 3.07 -14.54
N GLN A 134 -8.42 3.34 -15.84
CA GLN A 134 -8.79 2.30 -16.81
C GLN A 134 -7.72 1.22 -16.92
N ASN A 135 -6.46 1.62 -17.01
CA ASN A 135 -5.34 0.71 -17.17
C ASN A 135 -5.09 -0.13 -15.90
N ILE A 136 -5.13 0.48 -14.72
CA ILE A 136 -4.95 -0.21 -13.43
C ILE A 136 -6.09 -1.21 -13.19
N LEU A 137 -7.35 -0.81 -13.39
CA LEU A 137 -8.50 -1.71 -13.23
C LEU A 137 -8.39 -2.91 -14.16
N LYS A 138 -8.01 -2.70 -15.42
CA LYS A 138 -7.77 -3.79 -16.38
C LYS A 138 -6.63 -4.71 -15.94
N LEU A 139 -5.52 -4.17 -15.43
CA LEU A 139 -4.41 -4.95 -14.89
C LEU A 139 -4.84 -5.81 -13.68
N ILE A 140 -5.66 -5.25 -12.77
CA ILE A 140 -6.22 -5.98 -11.62
C ILE A 140 -7.13 -7.11 -12.09
N GLU A 141 -8.00 -6.86 -13.06
CA GLU A 141 -8.93 -7.85 -13.61
C GLU A 141 -8.20 -9.00 -14.31
N GLU A 142 -7.14 -8.70 -15.05
CA GLU A 142 -6.32 -9.68 -15.76
C GLU A 142 -5.22 -10.33 -14.90
N SER A 143 -5.11 -9.96 -13.62
CA SER A 143 -4.15 -10.56 -12.69
C SER A 143 -4.54 -12.02 -12.38
N ASN A 144 -3.61 -12.76 -11.75
CA ASN A 144 -3.88 -14.12 -11.29
C ASN A 144 -5.19 -14.17 -10.47
N PRO A 145 -6.22 -14.94 -10.87
CA PRO A 145 -7.48 -15.02 -10.15
C PRO A 145 -7.34 -15.50 -8.69
N ALA A 146 -6.29 -16.27 -8.39
CA ALA A 146 -5.98 -16.74 -7.04
C ALA A 146 -5.21 -15.72 -6.19
N ALA A 147 -4.75 -14.61 -6.77
CA ALA A 147 -4.02 -13.58 -6.05
C ALA A 147 -4.88 -12.89 -4.99
N LEU A 148 -4.29 -12.59 -3.84
CA LEU A 148 -4.88 -11.71 -2.85
C LEU A 148 -4.87 -10.27 -3.39
N LYS A 149 -6.04 -9.72 -3.67
CA LYS A 149 -6.23 -8.34 -4.13
C LYS A 149 -6.35 -7.44 -2.90
N PHE A 150 -5.28 -6.73 -2.59
CA PHE A 150 -5.13 -5.90 -1.41
C PHE A 150 -5.49 -4.45 -1.74
N PHE A 151 -6.64 -4.01 -1.28
CA PHE A 151 -7.07 -2.63 -1.36
C PHE A 151 -6.72 -1.89 -0.06
N ASP A 152 -5.68 -1.06 -0.09
CA ASP A 152 -5.42 -0.06 0.95
C ASP A 152 -6.15 1.23 0.54
N ILE A 153 -7.19 1.61 1.29
CA ILE A 153 -8.04 2.73 0.86
C ILE A 153 -7.28 4.04 0.79
N ASN A 154 -6.41 4.30 1.75
CA ASN A 154 -5.43 5.39 1.81
C ASN A 154 -5.95 6.70 1.22
N LEU A 155 -7.06 7.20 1.78
CA LEU A 155 -7.80 8.36 1.26
C LEU A 155 -6.94 9.62 1.22
N ARG A 156 -6.99 10.32 0.10
CA ARG A 156 -6.35 11.60 -0.10
C ARG A 156 -7.37 12.61 -0.64
N ARG A 157 -7.38 13.79 -0.09
CA ARG A 157 -8.20 14.99 -0.39
C ARG A 157 -9.00 14.93 -1.69
N GLY A 158 -10.25 14.45 -1.67
CA GLY A 158 -11.16 14.53 -2.83
C GLY A 158 -10.83 13.63 -4.04
N TYR A 159 -9.75 12.85 -4.00
CA TYR A 159 -9.37 11.91 -5.06
C TYR A 159 -10.07 10.56 -4.93
N TYR A 160 -11.27 10.55 -4.38
CA TYR A 160 -12.11 9.37 -4.24
C TYR A 160 -13.59 9.73 -4.45
N SER A 161 -14.38 8.74 -4.82
CA SER A 161 -15.83 8.83 -4.84
C SER A 161 -16.43 7.54 -4.29
N ARG A 162 -17.73 7.59 -3.95
CA ARG A 162 -18.46 6.40 -3.51
C ARG A 162 -18.33 5.27 -4.52
N GLU A 163 -18.55 5.58 -5.81
CA GLU A 163 -18.53 4.62 -6.91
C GLU A 163 -17.15 3.98 -7.07
N LEU A 164 -16.07 4.78 -6.97
CA LEU A 164 -14.71 4.27 -7.06
C LEU A 164 -14.39 3.33 -5.88
N VAL A 165 -14.70 3.74 -4.66
CA VAL A 165 -14.43 2.91 -3.46
C VAL A 165 -15.25 1.62 -3.51
N GLU A 166 -16.52 1.67 -3.96
CA GLU A 166 -17.37 0.50 -4.08
C GLU A 166 -16.85 -0.47 -5.16
N ASP A 167 -16.44 0.04 -6.34
CA ASP A 167 -15.84 -0.80 -7.40
C ASP A 167 -14.55 -1.49 -6.93
N LEU A 168 -13.69 -0.78 -6.21
CA LEU A 168 -12.46 -1.35 -5.65
C LEU A 168 -12.73 -2.39 -4.56
N LEU A 169 -13.70 -2.17 -3.68
CA LEU A 169 -14.13 -3.15 -2.68
C LEU A 169 -14.66 -4.43 -3.33
N GLN A 170 -15.46 -4.32 -4.41
CA GLN A 170 -15.97 -5.47 -5.16
C GLN A 170 -14.86 -6.31 -5.81
N LYS A 171 -13.75 -5.68 -6.19
CA LYS A 171 -12.58 -6.34 -6.80
C LYS A 171 -11.57 -6.86 -5.79
N SER A 172 -11.78 -6.60 -4.49
CA SER A 172 -10.81 -6.88 -3.45
C SER A 172 -11.09 -8.18 -2.69
N SER A 173 -10.06 -8.79 -2.14
CA SER A 173 -10.14 -9.87 -1.16
C SER A 173 -9.55 -9.47 0.21
N VAL A 174 -8.76 -8.41 0.22
CA VAL A 174 -8.22 -7.81 1.45
C VAL A 174 -8.50 -6.31 1.39
N PHE A 175 -9.06 -5.78 2.46
CA PHE A 175 -9.34 -4.35 2.60
C PHE A 175 -8.69 -3.81 3.86
N LYS A 176 -7.95 -2.72 3.75
CA LYS A 176 -7.37 -2.01 4.89
C LYS A 176 -7.94 -0.61 5.00
N ILE A 177 -8.26 -0.23 6.23
CA ILE A 177 -8.84 1.07 6.59
C ILE A 177 -8.36 1.46 8.00
N ASN A 178 -8.20 2.76 8.25
CA ASN A 178 -7.86 3.26 9.57
C ASN A 178 -9.05 3.94 10.27
N ASP A 179 -8.84 4.38 11.53
CA ASP A 179 -9.86 5.01 12.39
C ASP A 179 -10.33 6.39 11.89
N GLU A 180 -9.56 7.09 11.07
CA GLU A 180 -9.99 8.33 10.42
C GLU A 180 -10.75 8.06 9.12
N GLU A 181 -10.27 7.15 8.30
CA GLU A 181 -10.85 6.81 7.00
C GLU A 181 -12.22 6.14 7.13
N ILE A 182 -12.45 5.37 8.20
CA ILE A 182 -13.74 4.71 8.44
C ILE A 182 -14.87 5.73 8.60
N LEU A 183 -14.60 6.91 9.13
CA LEU A 183 -15.58 7.99 9.26
C LEU A 183 -16.03 8.46 7.88
N THR A 184 -15.08 8.59 6.94
CA THR A 184 -15.38 8.94 5.56
C THR A 184 -16.18 7.83 4.86
N VAL A 185 -15.80 6.57 5.05
CA VAL A 185 -16.51 5.42 4.47
C VAL A 185 -17.94 5.31 5.01
N ARG A 186 -18.15 5.55 6.30
CA ARG A 186 -19.49 5.64 6.87
C ARG A 186 -20.34 6.69 6.16
N SER A 187 -19.80 7.90 6.00
CA SER A 187 -20.47 9.00 5.31
C SER A 187 -20.79 8.65 3.85
N LEU A 188 -19.83 8.10 3.11
CA LEU A 188 -20.00 7.73 1.70
C LEU A 188 -21.10 6.68 1.48
N PHE A 189 -21.19 5.70 2.38
CA PHE A 189 -22.10 4.57 2.22
C PHE A 189 -23.38 4.65 3.07
N GLY A 190 -23.51 5.68 3.92
CA GLY A 190 -24.65 5.83 4.83
C GLY A 190 -24.70 4.69 5.87
N LEU A 191 -23.56 4.37 6.48
CA LEU A 191 -23.44 3.25 7.43
C LEU A 191 -23.52 3.76 8.86
N ASP A 192 -24.43 3.17 9.63
CA ASP A 192 -24.57 3.37 11.06
C ASP A 192 -23.80 2.28 11.84
N GLY A 193 -23.62 2.50 13.14
CA GLY A 193 -22.99 1.57 14.05
C GLY A 193 -21.58 1.98 14.50
N ASN A 194 -20.95 1.18 15.34
CA ASN A 194 -19.55 1.38 15.76
C ASN A 194 -18.56 0.83 14.72
N ASP A 195 -17.24 1.03 14.91
CA ASP A 195 -16.21 0.64 13.94
C ASP A 195 -16.20 -0.86 13.69
N GLU A 196 -16.40 -1.69 14.72
CA GLU A 196 -16.45 -3.14 14.58
C GLU A 196 -17.65 -3.57 13.73
N GLU A 197 -18.83 -3.02 13.98
CA GLU A 197 -20.04 -3.34 13.23
C GLU A 197 -19.89 -2.98 11.75
N VAL A 198 -19.32 -1.80 11.46
CA VAL A 198 -19.04 -1.37 10.08
C VAL A 198 -18.00 -2.26 9.43
N CYS A 199 -16.90 -2.59 10.11
CA CYS A 199 -15.89 -3.50 9.57
C CYS A 199 -16.47 -4.88 9.24
N ARG A 200 -17.26 -5.47 10.13
CA ARG A 200 -17.91 -6.77 9.90
C ARG A 200 -18.94 -6.72 8.77
N LEU A 201 -19.68 -5.63 8.66
CA LEU A 201 -20.63 -5.41 7.57
C LEU A 201 -19.90 -5.35 6.23
N LEU A 202 -18.82 -4.58 6.12
CA LEU A 202 -18.01 -4.47 4.90
C LEU A 202 -17.36 -5.81 4.55
N LEU A 203 -16.77 -6.51 5.52
CA LEU A 203 -16.20 -7.85 5.35
C LEU A 203 -17.21 -8.80 4.71
N LYS A 204 -18.43 -8.85 5.24
CA LYS A 204 -19.50 -9.71 4.75
C LYS A 204 -20.04 -9.26 3.40
N LYS A 205 -20.36 -7.96 3.25
CA LYS A 205 -20.99 -7.39 2.03
C LYS A 205 -20.12 -7.63 0.81
N TYR A 206 -18.81 -7.46 0.92
CA TYR A 206 -17.88 -7.58 -0.20
C TYR A 206 -17.13 -8.92 -0.23
N ASN A 207 -17.54 -9.89 0.61
CA ASN A 207 -16.92 -11.22 0.71
C ASN A 207 -15.40 -11.16 0.84
N LEU A 208 -14.92 -10.25 1.69
CA LEU A 208 -13.49 -10.07 1.92
C LEU A 208 -12.93 -11.26 2.71
N ARG A 209 -11.73 -11.67 2.38
CA ARG A 209 -10.99 -12.69 3.15
C ARG A 209 -10.40 -12.11 4.43
N TYR A 210 -9.92 -10.85 4.34
CA TYR A 210 -9.38 -10.10 5.46
C TYR A 210 -9.86 -8.65 5.41
N LEU A 211 -10.28 -8.11 6.54
CA LEU A 211 -10.43 -6.68 6.75
C LEU A 211 -9.48 -6.25 7.88
N ILE A 212 -8.58 -5.32 7.55
CA ILE A 212 -7.57 -4.80 8.47
C ILE A 212 -8.02 -3.41 8.91
N PHE A 213 -8.24 -3.26 10.21
CA PHE A 213 -8.52 -1.97 10.84
C PHE A 213 -7.33 -1.54 11.70
N THR A 214 -6.85 -0.33 11.50
CA THR A 214 -5.74 0.23 12.28
C THR A 214 -6.15 1.51 12.97
N ALA A 215 -5.79 1.66 14.26
CA ALA A 215 -6.06 2.85 15.06
C ALA A 215 -4.76 3.46 15.61
N GLY A 216 -3.82 3.72 14.69
CA GLY A 216 -2.55 4.39 14.95
C GLY A 216 -1.76 3.74 16.08
N GLU A 217 -1.45 4.53 17.11
CA GLU A 217 -0.67 4.10 18.29
C GLU A 217 -1.45 3.26 19.29
N LYS A 218 -2.77 3.09 19.09
CA LYS A 218 -3.64 2.41 20.04
C LYS A 218 -3.67 0.90 19.81
N TYR A 219 -4.19 0.47 18.66
CA TYR A 219 -4.37 -0.95 18.35
C TYR A 219 -4.58 -1.19 16.87
N SER A 220 -4.55 -2.45 16.49
CA SER A 220 -5.00 -2.93 15.18
C SER A 220 -5.85 -4.19 15.34
N ILE A 221 -6.80 -4.39 14.42
CA ILE A 221 -7.68 -5.54 14.40
C ILE A 221 -7.73 -6.10 12.99
N ILE A 222 -7.64 -7.41 12.86
CA ILE A 222 -7.85 -8.09 11.58
C ILE A 222 -9.05 -9.01 11.73
N TYR A 223 -10.06 -8.77 10.91
CA TYR A 223 -11.29 -9.54 10.85
C TYR A 223 -11.24 -10.52 9.68
N THR A 224 -11.68 -11.74 9.92
CA THR A 224 -12.01 -12.74 8.91
C THR A 224 -13.44 -13.24 9.14
N ALA A 225 -13.94 -14.11 8.27
CA ALA A 225 -15.26 -14.73 8.47
C ALA A 225 -15.34 -15.58 9.75
N ASN A 226 -14.21 -16.16 10.20
CA ASN A 226 -14.18 -17.19 11.24
C ASN A 226 -13.46 -16.75 12.52
N GLU A 227 -12.55 -15.79 12.43
CA GLU A 227 -11.72 -15.38 13.57
C GLU A 227 -11.42 -13.88 13.52
N THR A 228 -11.00 -13.33 14.65
CA THR A 228 -10.57 -11.94 14.80
C THR A 228 -9.26 -11.92 15.57
N SER A 229 -8.28 -11.16 15.07
CA SER A 229 -7.02 -10.94 15.76
C SER A 229 -6.94 -9.48 16.21
N TYR A 230 -6.89 -9.23 17.50
CA TYR A 230 -6.68 -7.91 18.12
C TYR A 230 -5.27 -7.83 18.69
N LEU A 231 -4.60 -6.69 18.45
CA LEU A 231 -3.28 -6.38 19.02
C LEU A 231 -3.21 -4.92 19.44
N GLU A 232 -2.71 -4.69 20.64
CA GLU A 232 -2.24 -3.34 21.02
C GLU A 232 -1.00 -2.99 20.20
N THR A 233 -0.89 -1.74 19.78
CA THR A 233 0.28 -1.27 19.02
C THR A 233 1.51 -1.25 19.92
N PRO A 234 2.64 -1.86 19.51
CA PRO A 234 3.88 -1.80 20.28
C PRO A 234 4.33 -0.36 20.47
N GLN A 235 4.56 0.03 21.72
CA GLN A 235 4.98 1.38 22.07
C GLN A 235 6.46 1.59 21.74
N VAL A 236 6.75 2.64 20.97
CA VAL A 236 8.10 3.00 20.53
C VAL A 236 8.31 4.51 20.59
N LYS A 237 9.57 4.95 20.60
CA LYS A 237 9.89 6.36 20.42
C LYS A 237 9.78 6.71 18.93
N VAL A 238 8.74 7.43 18.56
CA VAL A 238 8.44 7.79 17.16
C VAL A 238 9.45 8.84 16.66
N ALA A 239 10.06 8.55 15.51
CA ALA A 239 10.87 9.48 14.72
C ALA A 239 10.09 10.01 13.50
N ASP A 240 9.35 9.11 12.81
CA ASP A 240 8.56 9.39 11.61
C ASP A 240 7.46 8.32 11.49
N THR A 241 6.29 8.65 10.98
CA THR A 241 5.19 7.69 10.79
C THR A 241 4.97 7.31 9.31
N VAL A 242 5.74 7.92 8.40
CA VAL A 242 5.60 7.68 6.96
C VAL A 242 5.94 6.23 6.63
N GLY A 243 5.04 5.58 5.88
CA GLY A 243 5.20 4.19 5.45
C GLY A 243 4.89 3.12 6.50
N ALA A 244 4.55 3.48 7.76
CA ALA A 244 4.22 2.49 8.79
C ALA A 244 3.00 1.62 8.43
N GLY A 245 1.95 2.23 7.86
CA GLY A 245 0.78 1.50 7.37
C GLY A 245 1.11 0.56 6.21
N ASP A 246 1.97 1.02 5.29
CA ASP A 246 2.42 0.22 4.14
C ASP A 246 3.31 -0.95 4.59
N ALA A 247 4.14 -0.70 5.62
CA ALA A 247 4.99 -1.71 6.25
C ALA A 247 4.17 -2.80 6.95
N PHE A 248 3.12 -2.39 7.66
CA PHE A 248 2.13 -3.32 8.22
C PHE A 248 1.54 -4.20 7.12
N SER A 249 1.03 -3.56 6.05
CA SER A 249 0.35 -4.23 4.93
C SER A 249 1.26 -5.22 4.20
N GLY A 250 2.48 -4.79 3.83
CA GLY A 250 3.47 -5.61 3.12
C GLY A 250 3.94 -6.80 3.95
N THR A 251 4.16 -6.59 5.26
CA THR A 251 4.56 -7.67 6.18
C THR A 251 3.44 -8.66 6.41
N PHE A 252 2.21 -8.16 6.65
CA PHE A 252 1.05 -9.01 6.86
C PHE A 252 0.80 -9.95 5.68
N ILE A 253 0.72 -9.38 4.47
CA ILE A 253 0.43 -10.18 3.27
C ILE A 253 1.51 -11.23 3.01
N CYS A 254 2.78 -10.88 3.22
CA CYS A 254 3.89 -11.81 3.07
C CYS A 254 3.82 -12.96 4.09
N GLY A 255 3.44 -12.67 5.35
CA GLY A 255 3.20 -13.69 6.37
C GLY A 255 2.09 -14.67 5.97
N ILE A 256 0.96 -14.17 5.50
CA ILE A 256 -0.17 -15.00 5.03
C ILE A 256 0.24 -15.86 3.83
N LEU A 257 0.94 -15.30 2.85
CA LEU A 257 1.40 -16.05 1.68
C LEU A 257 2.43 -17.14 2.01
N LYS A 258 3.17 -16.96 3.10
CA LYS A 258 4.10 -17.96 3.65
C LYS A 258 3.44 -18.99 4.56
N GLY A 259 2.11 -18.90 4.76
CA GLY A 259 1.34 -19.85 5.55
C GLY A 259 1.40 -19.63 7.05
N LYS A 260 1.79 -18.45 7.53
CA LYS A 260 1.68 -18.09 8.94
C LYS A 260 0.19 -18.03 9.37
N SER A 261 -0.08 -18.32 10.63
CA SER A 261 -1.39 -18.08 11.20
C SER A 261 -1.77 -16.61 11.17
N LEU A 262 -3.07 -16.29 11.25
CA LEU A 262 -3.55 -14.92 11.30
C LEU A 262 -2.85 -14.13 12.41
N ARG A 263 -2.72 -14.73 13.59
CA ARG A 263 -2.11 -14.11 14.77
C ARG A 263 -0.63 -13.80 14.56
N GLU A 264 0.15 -14.73 14.01
CA GLU A 264 1.58 -14.54 13.72
C GLU A 264 1.81 -13.48 12.64
N ALA A 265 1.05 -13.54 11.55
CA ALA A 265 1.14 -12.54 10.49
C ALA A 265 0.79 -11.14 11.01
N HIS A 266 -0.22 -11.02 11.86
CA HIS A 266 -0.62 -9.77 12.50
C HIS A 266 0.47 -9.24 13.45
N GLN A 267 1.03 -10.10 14.31
CA GLN A 267 2.11 -9.72 15.23
C GLN A 267 3.34 -9.21 14.47
N ASN A 268 3.76 -9.92 13.43
CA ASN A 268 4.88 -9.52 12.61
C ASN A 268 4.64 -8.15 11.94
N ALA A 269 3.42 -7.94 11.41
CA ALA A 269 3.03 -6.67 10.81
C ALA A 269 3.09 -5.51 11.81
N ALA A 270 2.57 -5.70 13.03
CA ALA A 270 2.60 -4.68 14.07
C ALA A 270 4.04 -4.36 14.53
N TYR A 271 4.91 -5.36 14.69
CA TYR A 271 6.31 -5.16 15.04
C TYR A 271 7.08 -4.40 13.96
N VAL A 272 6.87 -4.73 12.70
CA VAL A 272 7.53 -4.04 11.58
C VAL A 272 7.03 -2.61 11.45
N ALA A 273 5.73 -2.37 11.54
CA ALA A 273 5.18 -1.02 11.53
C ALA A 273 5.74 -0.16 12.67
N ALA A 274 5.82 -0.70 13.89
CA ALA A 274 6.43 -0.02 15.03
C ALA A 274 7.92 0.26 14.80
N TYR A 275 8.69 -0.69 14.24
CA TYR A 275 10.09 -0.45 13.87
C TYR A 275 10.21 0.69 12.85
N VAL A 276 9.38 0.70 11.80
CA VAL A 276 9.40 1.77 10.78
C VAL A 276 9.15 3.12 11.43
N CYS A 277 8.23 3.22 12.40
CA CYS A 277 8.01 4.45 13.14
C CYS A 277 9.24 4.97 13.92
N THR A 278 10.23 4.13 14.21
CA THR A 278 11.50 4.56 14.84
C THR A 278 12.54 5.08 13.86
N GLN A 279 12.28 4.99 12.56
CA GLN A 279 13.20 5.34 11.47
C GLN A 279 12.72 6.59 10.74
N HIS A 280 13.56 7.12 9.85
CA HIS A 280 13.18 8.23 8.98
C HIS A 280 12.89 7.73 7.56
N GLY A 281 11.71 8.06 7.05
CA GLY A 281 11.25 7.68 5.71
C GLY A 281 10.71 6.26 5.63
N ALA A 282 10.11 5.94 4.48
CA ALA A 282 9.31 4.73 4.32
C ALA A 282 10.12 3.46 4.01
N TRP A 283 11.43 3.54 3.72
CA TRP A 283 12.25 2.40 3.27
C TRP A 283 13.47 2.12 4.17
N PRO A 284 13.30 1.93 5.49
CA PRO A 284 14.40 1.55 6.37
C PRO A 284 14.78 0.08 6.16
N ASP A 285 16.09 -0.20 6.14
CA ASP A 285 16.56 -1.59 6.07
C ASP A 285 16.28 -2.32 7.38
N TYR A 286 15.81 -3.57 7.31
CA TYR A 286 15.52 -4.35 8.51
C TYR A 286 16.81 -4.89 9.13
N PRO A 287 17.07 -4.62 10.41
CA PRO A 287 18.21 -5.19 11.11
C PRO A 287 18.03 -6.70 11.34
N PRO A 288 19.14 -7.45 11.54
CA PRO A 288 19.09 -8.90 11.71
C PRO A 288 18.13 -9.37 12.81
N GLU A 289 18.04 -8.63 13.90
CA GLU A 289 17.17 -8.93 15.05
C GLU A 289 15.70 -8.88 14.67
N LEU A 290 15.30 -7.88 13.87
CA LEU A 290 13.93 -7.78 13.37
C LEU A 290 13.62 -8.94 12.40
N LYS A 291 14.55 -9.24 11.48
CA LYS A 291 14.39 -10.36 10.53
C LYS A 291 14.23 -11.69 11.27
N THR A 292 15.02 -11.93 12.31
CA THR A 292 14.89 -13.14 13.14
C THR A 292 13.54 -13.20 13.86
N LYS A 293 13.05 -12.05 14.36
CA LYS A 293 11.79 -11.99 15.11
C LYS A 293 10.56 -12.30 14.23
N ILE A 294 10.60 -11.94 12.96
CA ILE A 294 9.47 -12.08 12.02
C ILE A 294 9.58 -13.31 11.08
N SER A 295 10.65 -14.11 11.21
CA SER A 295 10.92 -15.31 10.40
C SER A 295 9.87 -16.41 10.51
#